data_3562b1d3e05b6051aeb5d76f4ea7f56c
#
_entry.id   3562b1d3e05b6051aeb5d76f4ea7f56c
#
_cell.length_a   1.000
_cell.length_b   1.000
_cell.length_c   1.000
_cell.angle_alpha   90.00
_cell.angle_beta   90.00
_cell.angle_gamma   90.00
#
_symmetry.space_group_name_H-M   'P 1'
#
loop_
_entity.id
_entity.type
_entity.pdbx_description
1 polymer ?
#
loop_
_entity_poly.entity_id
_entity_poly.type
_entity_poly.pdbx_seq_one_letter_code
_entity_poly.pdbx_strand_id
1 'polypeptide(L)'
;AGKPLDPAYQQELNRRGLQGLALAGKVEMEIAQLDEKDRVGFLKEIGIDEPARERFIRASYALLNLISFFTAGEDEVRAWTITQSTVAKKAAGKIHSDIERGFIRAEVVAYEDFIVYGSEAKCKEAGKLRLEGKEYLVKDADIIHFRFAV
;
A
#
# COMPACT_ATOMS: atom_id res chain seq x y z
N ALA A 1 18.76 13.68 11.65
CA ALA A 1 17.36 13.27 11.55
C ALA A 1 17.35 11.80 11.09
N GLY A 2 16.42 10.98 11.51
CA GLY A 2 16.40 9.57 11.10
C GLY A 2 17.39 8.64 11.81
N LYS A 3 17.95 9.03 12.94
CA LYS A 3 18.77 8.10 13.72
C LYS A 3 17.95 6.85 14.08
N PRO A 4 18.52 5.63 13.94
CA PRO A 4 17.88 4.43 14.43
C PRO A 4 17.62 4.57 15.93
N LEU A 5 16.63 3.84 16.42
CA LEU A 5 16.41 3.71 17.87
C LEU A 5 17.70 3.23 18.55
N ASP A 6 17.95 3.73 19.76
CA ASP A 6 19.02 3.20 20.59
C ASP A 6 18.92 1.67 20.67
N PRO A 7 20.01 0.93 20.44
CA PRO A 7 19.98 -0.54 20.43
C PRO A 7 19.40 -1.17 21.69
N ALA A 8 19.66 -0.58 22.86
CA ALA A 8 19.11 -1.07 24.13
C ALA A 8 17.59 -0.88 24.17
N TYR A 9 17.10 0.26 23.65
CA TYR A 9 15.67 0.54 23.56
C TYR A 9 14.98 -0.38 22.54
N GLN A 10 15.62 -0.61 21.40
CA GLN A 10 15.11 -1.56 20.40
C GLN A 10 15.01 -2.99 20.96
N GLN A 11 15.99 -3.42 21.75
CA GLN A 11 15.98 -4.74 22.38
C GLN A 11 14.81 -4.89 23.37
N GLU A 12 14.56 -3.86 24.17
CA GLU A 12 13.44 -3.86 25.12
C GLU A 12 12.07 -3.88 24.40
N LEU A 13 11.93 -3.14 23.31
CA LEU A 13 10.72 -3.17 22.49
C LEU A 13 10.48 -4.57 21.92
N ASN A 14 11.53 -5.19 21.34
CA ASN A 14 11.44 -6.53 20.80
C ASN A 14 11.05 -7.56 21.88
N ARG A 15 11.61 -7.44 23.09
CA ARG A 15 11.27 -8.31 24.22
C ARG A 15 9.79 -8.22 24.61
N ARG A 16 9.19 -7.04 24.44
CA ARG A 16 7.77 -6.79 24.73
C ARG A 16 6.85 -7.03 23.55
N GLY A 17 7.38 -7.44 22.38
CA GLY A 17 6.58 -7.57 21.15
C GLY A 17 6.05 -6.24 20.62
N LEU A 18 6.73 -5.12 20.96
CA LEU A 18 6.36 -3.78 20.53
C LEU A 18 7.22 -3.33 19.35
N GLN A 19 6.64 -2.49 18.50
CA GLN A 19 7.37 -1.76 17.46
C GLN A 19 7.68 -0.34 17.94
N GLY A 20 8.83 0.20 17.55
CA GLY A 20 9.24 1.56 17.85
C GLY A 20 9.59 2.34 16.61
N LEU A 21 9.24 3.63 16.59
CA LEU A 21 9.58 4.57 15.53
C LEU A 21 10.23 5.81 16.15
N ALA A 22 11.49 6.09 15.77
CA ALA A 22 12.16 7.31 16.17
C ALA A 22 11.78 8.46 15.23
N LEU A 23 11.34 9.57 15.82
CA LEU A 23 10.94 10.78 15.11
C LEU A 23 11.72 11.99 15.64
N ALA A 24 12.18 12.84 14.72
CA ALA A 24 12.76 14.14 15.05
C ALA A 24 11.67 15.23 14.99
N GLY A 25 10.77 15.27 15.97
CA GLY A 25 9.53 16.05 15.92
C GLY A 25 9.68 17.50 15.49
N LYS A 26 10.76 18.19 15.91
CA LYS A 26 11.02 19.57 15.48
C LYS A 26 11.32 19.66 13.99
N VAL A 27 12.17 18.77 13.47
CA VAL A 27 12.53 18.71 12.05
C VAL A 27 11.30 18.34 11.21
N GLU A 28 10.51 17.38 11.66
CA GLU A 28 9.27 16.98 10.97
C GLU A 28 8.24 18.11 10.92
N MET A 29 8.17 18.92 11.95
CA MET A 29 7.33 20.12 11.95
C MET A 29 7.81 21.15 10.93
N GLU A 30 9.12 21.38 10.82
CA GLU A 30 9.72 22.28 9.83
C GLU A 30 9.45 21.76 8.40
N ILE A 31 9.63 20.44 8.16
CA ILE A 31 9.32 19.79 6.88
C ILE A 31 7.84 19.98 6.49
N ALA A 32 6.92 19.84 7.47
CA ALA A 32 5.49 19.98 7.22
C ALA A 32 5.07 21.40 6.80
N GLN A 33 5.86 22.42 7.15
CA GLN A 33 5.61 23.82 6.79
C GLN A 33 6.17 24.20 5.42
N LEU A 34 7.03 23.37 4.82
CA LEU A 34 7.61 23.61 3.50
C LEU A 34 6.61 23.33 2.37
N ASP A 35 6.69 24.11 1.32
CA ASP A 35 6.02 23.80 0.07
C ASP A 35 6.55 22.49 -0.53
N GLU A 36 5.73 21.80 -1.30
CA GLU A 36 6.06 20.48 -1.87
C GLU A 36 7.37 20.49 -2.68
N LYS A 37 7.63 21.57 -3.41
CA LYS A 37 8.85 21.76 -4.22
C LYS A 37 10.12 21.82 -3.37
N ASP A 38 10.06 22.50 -2.22
CA ASP A 38 11.21 22.72 -1.35
C ASP A 38 11.44 21.52 -0.43
N ARG A 39 10.38 20.76 -0.13
CA ARG A 39 10.42 19.60 0.75
C ARG A 39 11.40 18.52 0.28
N VAL A 40 11.41 18.19 -1.02
CA VAL A 40 12.30 17.16 -1.59
C VAL A 40 13.77 17.56 -1.46
N GLY A 41 14.08 18.82 -1.72
CA GLY A 41 15.45 19.36 -1.56
C GLY A 41 15.91 19.33 -0.11
N PHE A 42 15.07 19.82 0.80
CA PHE A 42 15.35 19.86 2.23
C PHE A 42 15.55 18.45 2.84
N LEU A 43 14.70 17.48 2.49
CA LEU A 43 14.82 16.09 2.93
C LEU A 43 16.19 15.50 2.54
N LYS A 44 16.64 15.74 1.30
CA LYS A 44 17.94 15.25 0.82
C LYS A 44 19.09 15.92 1.58
N GLU A 45 19.01 17.22 1.86
CA GLU A 45 20.05 17.97 2.56
C GLU A 45 20.25 17.46 3.99
N ILE A 46 19.17 17.10 4.68
CA ILE A 46 19.21 16.59 6.05
C ILE A 46 19.35 15.07 6.15
N GLY A 47 19.46 14.37 5.00
CA GLY A 47 19.65 12.92 4.95
C GLY A 47 18.43 12.12 5.45
N ILE A 48 17.23 12.60 5.18
CA ILE A 48 15.97 11.89 5.43
C ILE A 48 15.39 11.46 4.09
N ASP A 49 15.25 10.14 3.89
CA ASP A 49 14.69 9.58 2.66
C ASP A 49 13.17 9.77 2.58
N GLU A 50 12.50 9.79 3.74
CA GLU A 50 11.05 9.81 3.81
C GLU A 50 10.56 10.54 5.08
N PRO A 51 9.54 11.43 4.98
CA PRO A 51 8.94 12.10 6.13
C PRO A 51 8.40 11.13 7.18
N ALA A 52 8.33 11.59 8.45
CA ALA A 52 7.84 10.76 9.55
C ALA A 52 6.40 10.31 9.37
N ARG A 53 5.57 11.10 8.73
CA ARG A 53 4.15 10.78 8.48
C ARG A 53 4.03 9.50 7.66
N GLU A 54 4.74 9.37 6.57
CA GLU A 54 4.75 8.20 5.68
C GLU A 54 5.30 6.97 6.41
N ARG A 55 6.39 7.14 7.15
CA ARG A 55 6.99 6.09 7.99
C ARG A 55 6.02 5.60 9.07
N PHE A 56 5.30 6.52 9.71
CA PHE A 56 4.30 6.19 10.74
C PHE A 56 3.11 5.42 10.14
N ILE A 57 2.58 5.89 8.99
CA ILE A 57 1.48 5.21 8.29
C ILE A 57 1.91 3.79 7.92
N ARG A 58 3.09 3.61 7.32
CA ARG A 58 3.61 2.31 6.92
C ARG A 58 3.79 1.38 8.12
N ALA A 59 4.37 1.87 9.21
CA ALA A 59 4.54 1.10 10.45
C ALA A 59 3.18 0.69 11.04
N SER A 60 2.19 1.58 11.00
CA SER A 60 0.83 1.29 11.47
C SER A 60 0.14 0.23 10.62
N TYR A 61 0.26 0.31 9.29
CA TYR A 61 -0.24 -0.71 8.36
C TYR A 61 0.39 -2.08 8.65
N ALA A 62 1.72 -2.12 8.78
CA ALA A 62 2.43 -3.35 9.10
C ALA A 62 2.00 -3.95 10.45
N LEU A 63 1.85 -3.11 11.49
CA LEU A 63 1.41 -3.55 12.82
C LEU A 63 0.00 -4.16 12.80
N LEU A 64 -0.89 -3.60 11.97
CA LEU A 64 -2.28 -4.05 11.83
C LEU A 64 -2.44 -5.15 10.77
N ASN A 65 -1.36 -5.61 10.14
CA ASN A 65 -1.37 -6.55 9.03
C ASN A 65 -2.30 -6.07 7.87
N LEU A 66 -2.26 -4.78 7.57
CA LEU A 66 -3.04 -4.18 6.49
C LEU A 66 -2.23 -4.11 5.20
N ILE A 67 -2.93 -4.33 4.10
CA ILE A 67 -2.46 -4.11 2.74
C ILE A 67 -3.50 -3.31 1.97
N SER A 68 -3.12 -2.74 0.84
CA SER A 68 -4.04 -2.04 -0.05
C SER A 68 -3.99 -2.64 -1.45
N PHE A 69 -5.16 -2.82 -2.06
CA PHE A 69 -5.28 -3.08 -3.49
C PHE A 69 -5.96 -1.90 -4.18
N PHE A 70 -5.83 -1.81 -5.49
CA PHE A 70 -6.40 -0.73 -6.28
C PHE A 70 -7.46 -1.24 -7.23
N THR A 71 -8.48 -0.40 -7.46
CA THR A 71 -9.35 -0.49 -8.62
C THR A 71 -9.07 0.72 -9.51
N ALA A 72 -8.92 0.50 -10.81
CA ALA A 72 -8.72 1.55 -11.80
C ALA A 72 -9.86 1.46 -12.82
N GLY A 73 -10.67 2.51 -12.91
CA GLY A 73 -11.70 2.70 -13.92
C GLY A 73 -11.39 3.96 -14.73
N GLU A 74 -12.22 4.25 -15.74
CA GLU A 74 -12.07 5.45 -16.56
C GLU A 74 -12.25 6.74 -15.73
N ASP A 75 -13.15 6.71 -14.76
CA ASP A 75 -13.53 7.88 -13.96
C ASP A 75 -12.83 7.94 -12.60
N GLU A 76 -12.41 6.81 -12.04
CA GLU A 76 -11.89 6.76 -10.67
C GLU A 76 -10.78 5.71 -10.51
N VAL A 77 -9.73 6.11 -9.80
CA VAL A 77 -8.73 5.19 -9.24
C VAL A 77 -8.87 5.22 -7.72
N ARG A 78 -9.06 4.06 -7.11
CA ARG A 78 -9.31 3.96 -5.67
C ARG A 78 -8.49 2.88 -5.01
N ALA A 79 -7.94 3.21 -3.82
CA ALA A 79 -7.27 2.27 -2.93
C ALA A 79 -8.27 1.70 -1.91
N TRP A 80 -8.19 0.38 -1.69
CA TRP A 80 -9.02 -0.37 -0.78
C TRP A 80 -8.15 -1.09 0.24
N THR A 81 -8.32 -0.75 1.51
CA THR A 81 -7.56 -1.38 2.60
C THR A 81 -8.22 -2.66 3.06
N ILE A 82 -7.44 -3.73 3.14
CA ILE A 82 -7.85 -5.06 3.61
C ILE A 82 -6.77 -5.61 4.55
N THR A 83 -7.09 -6.67 5.29
CA THR A 83 -6.07 -7.42 6.04
C THR A 83 -5.27 -8.32 5.11
N GLN A 84 -4.02 -8.52 5.41
CA GLN A 84 -3.17 -9.48 4.70
C GLN A 84 -3.84 -10.87 4.69
N SER A 85 -3.60 -11.64 3.63
CA SER A 85 -4.21 -12.95 3.40
C SER A 85 -5.72 -12.92 3.14
N THR A 86 -6.32 -11.77 2.85
CA THR A 86 -7.70 -11.68 2.39
C THR A 86 -7.83 -12.27 0.98
N VAL A 87 -8.81 -13.17 0.78
CA VAL A 87 -9.09 -13.77 -0.53
C VAL A 87 -9.84 -12.80 -1.44
N ALA A 88 -9.66 -12.94 -2.76
CA ALA A 88 -10.22 -12.03 -3.77
C ALA A 88 -11.74 -11.84 -3.66
N LYS A 89 -12.50 -12.89 -3.37
CA LYS A 89 -13.95 -12.77 -3.14
C LYS A 89 -14.29 -11.86 -1.96
N LYS A 90 -13.55 -11.93 -0.86
CA LYS A 90 -13.75 -11.06 0.31
C LYS A 90 -13.26 -9.63 0.06
N ALA A 91 -12.18 -9.47 -0.70
CA ALA A 91 -11.71 -8.16 -1.15
C ALA A 91 -12.75 -7.47 -2.04
N ALA A 92 -13.42 -8.19 -2.93
CA ALA A 92 -14.55 -7.70 -3.73
C ALA A 92 -15.69 -7.14 -2.84
N GLY A 93 -15.95 -7.79 -1.71
CA GLY A 93 -16.94 -7.37 -0.72
C GLY A 93 -16.61 -6.04 -0.02
N LYS A 94 -15.34 -5.65 -0.01
CA LYS A 94 -14.93 -4.33 0.49
C LYS A 94 -15.44 -3.19 -0.39
N ILE A 95 -15.62 -3.47 -1.69
CA ILE A 95 -16.16 -2.51 -2.66
C ILE A 95 -17.68 -2.46 -2.54
N HIS A 96 -18.32 -3.62 -2.70
CA HIS A 96 -19.77 -3.76 -2.56
C HIS A 96 -20.19 -5.22 -2.33
N SER A 97 -21.24 -5.43 -1.53
CA SER A 97 -21.77 -6.77 -1.23
C SER A 97 -22.26 -7.54 -2.47
N ASP A 98 -22.75 -6.84 -3.48
CA ASP A 98 -23.19 -7.47 -4.73
C ASP A 98 -22.03 -8.02 -5.55
N ILE A 99 -20.87 -7.33 -5.55
CA ILE A 99 -19.65 -7.81 -6.21
C ILE A 99 -19.15 -9.08 -5.51
N GLU A 100 -19.19 -9.13 -4.17
CA GLU A 100 -18.85 -10.35 -3.43
C GLU A 100 -19.80 -11.51 -3.76
N ARG A 101 -21.11 -11.21 -3.77
CA ARG A 101 -22.14 -12.23 -4.01
C ARG A 101 -22.07 -12.79 -5.44
N GLY A 102 -21.92 -11.90 -6.42
CA GLY A 102 -21.86 -12.25 -7.83
C GLY A 102 -20.46 -12.56 -8.35
N PHE A 103 -19.44 -12.70 -7.49
CA PHE A 103 -18.05 -12.87 -7.89
C PHE A 103 -17.86 -14.03 -8.89
N ILE A 104 -17.26 -13.74 -10.04
CA ILE A 104 -16.89 -14.71 -11.06
C ILE A 104 -15.37 -14.93 -11.03
N ARG A 105 -14.59 -13.88 -11.22
CA ARG A 105 -13.12 -13.90 -11.20
C ARG A 105 -12.55 -12.50 -10.94
N ALA A 106 -11.26 -12.45 -10.63
CA ALA A 106 -10.47 -11.22 -10.57
C ALA A 106 -9.48 -11.18 -11.74
N GLU A 107 -9.39 -10.07 -12.43
CA GLU A 107 -8.35 -9.74 -13.39
C GLU A 107 -7.32 -8.91 -12.64
N VAL A 108 -6.11 -9.42 -12.48
CA VAL A 108 -5.10 -8.87 -11.56
C VAL A 108 -3.84 -8.48 -12.33
N VAL A 109 -3.37 -7.27 -12.13
CA VAL A 109 -2.07 -6.78 -12.60
C VAL A 109 -1.27 -6.32 -11.38
N ALA A 110 0.00 -6.73 -11.27
CA ALA A 110 0.88 -6.20 -10.24
C ALA A 110 1.22 -4.73 -10.54
N TYR A 111 1.30 -3.90 -9.49
CA TYR A 111 1.61 -2.47 -9.64
C TYR A 111 2.92 -2.22 -10.39
N GLU A 112 3.96 -3.01 -10.10
CA GLU A 112 5.26 -2.91 -10.76
C GLU A 112 5.15 -3.15 -12.28
N ASP A 113 4.37 -4.16 -12.69
CA ASP A 113 4.10 -4.41 -14.11
C ASP A 113 3.32 -3.25 -14.73
N PHE A 114 2.32 -2.72 -14.02
CA PHE A 114 1.53 -1.59 -14.50
C PHE A 114 2.39 -0.34 -14.76
N ILE A 115 3.33 -0.03 -13.87
CA ILE A 115 4.25 1.11 -14.04
C ILE A 115 5.16 0.91 -15.24
N VAL A 116 5.63 -0.31 -15.50
CA VAL A 116 6.49 -0.63 -16.65
C VAL A 116 5.74 -0.50 -17.98
N TYR A 117 4.53 -1.05 -18.04
CA TYR A 117 3.75 -1.11 -19.31
C TYR A 117 2.80 0.08 -19.49
N GLY A 118 2.45 0.80 -18.45
CA GLY A 118 1.69 2.07 -18.46
C GLY A 118 0.18 1.93 -18.67
N SER A 119 -0.35 0.71 -18.91
CA SER A 119 -1.80 0.47 -18.99
C SER A 119 -2.14 -1.01 -18.82
N GLU A 120 -3.37 -1.31 -18.36
CA GLU A 120 -3.88 -2.70 -18.28
C GLU A 120 -3.87 -3.41 -19.63
N ALA A 121 -4.22 -2.71 -20.71
CA ALA A 121 -4.21 -3.27 -22.06
C ALA A 121 -2.81 -3.77 -22.44
N LYS A 122 -1.78 -2.95 -22.23
CA LYS A 122 -0.40 -3.32 -22.52
C LYS A 122 0.11 -4.42 -21.58
N CYS A 123 -0.30 -4.42 -20.31
CA CYS A 123 -0.02 -5.51 -19.39
C CYS A 123 -0.63 -6.84 -19.88
N LYS A 124 -1.85 -6.79 -20.41
CA LYS A 124 -2.52 -7.95 -21.01
C LYS A 124 -1.78 -8.46 -22.25
N GLU A 125 -1.39 -7.59 -23.17
CA GLU A 125 -0.59 -7.94 -24.34
C GLU A 125 0.75 -8.56 -23.98
N ALA A 126 1.38 -8.08 -22.89
CA ALA A 126 2.63 -8.61 -22.35
C ALA A 126 2.45 -9.88 -21.50
N GLY A 127 1.22 -10.42 -21.37
CA GLY A 127 0.93 -11.61 -20.55
C GLY A 127 1.05 -11.40 -19.03
N LYS A 128 0.96 -10.14 -18.57
CA LYS A 128 1.08 -9.76 -17.16
C LYS A 128 -0.25 -9.65 -16.44
N LEU A 129 -1.37 -9.65 -17.16
CA LEU A 129 -2.69 -9.74 -16.58
C LEU A 129 -3.01 -11.20 -16.23
N ARG A 130 -3.24 -11.46 -14.97
CA ARG A 130 -3.58 -12.77 -14.41
C ARG A 130 -5.09 -12.88 -14.21
N LEU A 131 -5.63 -14.08 -14.45
CA LEU A 131 -7.02 -14.41 -14.15
C LEU A 131 -7.04 -15.25 -12.89
N GLU A 132 -7.59 -14.72 -11.82
CA GLU A 132 -7.55 -15.32 -10.49
C GLU A 132 -8.96 -15.69 -10.01
N GLY A 133 -9.05 -16.82 -9.30
CA GLY A 133 -10.28 -17.31 -8.71
C GLY A 133 -10.60 -16.70 -7.36
N LYS A 134 -11.71 -17.16 -6.78
CA LYS A 134 -12.24 -16.66 -5.49
C LYS A 134 -11.29 -16.81 -4.30
N GLU A 135 -10.40 -17.81 -4.33
CA GLU A 135 -9.46 -18.14 -3.25
C GLU A 135 -8.07 -17.47 -3.44
N TYR A 136 -7.90 -16.66 -4.48
CA TYR A 136 -6.66 -15.91 -4.68
C TYR A 136 -6.39 -15.00 -3.48
N LEU A 137 -5.23 -15.12 -2.86
CA LEU A 137 -4.79 -14.23 -1.79
C LEU A 137 -4.29 -12.91 -2.40
N VAL A 138 -5.04 -11.84 -2.16
CA VAL A 138 -4.70 -10.51 -2.67
C VAL A 138 -3.37 -10.07 -2.08
N LYS A 139 -2.50 -9.52 -2.95
CA LYS A 139 -1.21 -8.96 -2.59
C LYS A 139 -1.29 -7.45 -2.45
N ASP A 140 -0.36 -6.90 -1.67
CA ASP A 140 -0.25 -5.44 -1.56
C ASP A 140 0.05 -4.81 -2.92
N ALA A 141 -0.62 -3.71 -3.21
CA ALA A 141 -0.56 -2.97 -4.46
C ALA A 141 -1.06 -3.73 -5.72
N ASP A 142 -1.76 -4.86 -5.60
CA ASP A 142 -2.46 -5.46 -6.75
C ASP A 142 -3.47 -4.46 -7.34
N ILE A 143 -3.50 -4.31 -8.65
CA ILE A 143 -4.54 -3.59 -9.40
C ILE A 143 -5.55 -4.64 -9.87
N ILE A 144 -6.81 -4.52 -9.43
CA ILE A 144 -7.79 -5.59 -9.59
C ILE A 144 -9.06 -5.07 -10.26
N HIS A 145 -9.47 -5.77 -11.32
CA HIS A 145 -10.79 -5.63 -11.89
C HIS A 145 -11.62 -6.88 -11.58
N PHE A 146 -12.68 -6.73 -10.78
CA PHE A 146 -13.57 -7.83 -10.43
C PHE A 146 -14.64 -8.04 -11.51
N ARG A 147 -14.76 -9.26 -12.03
CA ARG A 147 -15.86 -9.67 -12.90
C ARG A 147 -16.91 -10.35 -12.05
N PHE A 148 -18.12 -9.85 -12.12
CA PHE A 148 -19.25 -10.36 -11.34
C PHE A 148 -20.54 -10.34 -12.17
N ALA A 149 -21.51 -11.14 -11.75
CA ALA A 149 -22.88 -11.13 -12.27
C ALA A 149 -23.85 -10.78 -11.12
N VAL A 150 -24.84 -9.94 -11.42
CA VAL A 150 -25.90 -9.53 -10.47
C VAL A 150 -27.17 -10.33 -10.80
#